data_aca79c190ca6ecc8fce4f1dd91f88202
#
_entry.id   aca79c190ca6ecc8fce4f1dd91f88202
#
_cell.length_a   1.000
_cell.length_b   1.000
_cell.length_c   1.000
_cell.angle_alpha   90.00
_cell.angle_beta   90.00
_cell.angle_gamma   90.00
#
_symmetry.space_group_name_H-M   'P 1'
#
loop_
_entity.id
_entity.type
_entity.pdbx_description
1 polymer ?
#
loop_
_entity_poly.entity_id
_entity_poly.type
_entity_poly.pdbx_seq_one_letter_code
_entity_poly.pdbx_strand_id
1 'polypeptide(L)'
;VQNAQGEQANCSSIATTFVSNNYDLILANATTALQASAAATSTIPVLGTSVTDYATALDIDDWTGATGKNISGTSDLAPLDQQEDMLVELFPDARNVGILYCSAEPNSVYQATEFGKYLDEDGISHKEYTVADSNDIASVVQNAVSEVDVIYIPTDNTMAGNTEAVDNITRPAGIPIIAGEEGICSGCGVATLSISYYDIGYKAG
;
A
#
# COMPACT_ATOMS: atom_id res chain seq x y z
N VAL A 1 8.50 13.68 -17.00
CA VAL A 1 8.37 12.79 -15.82
C VAL A 1 9.07 13.43 -14.66
N GLN A 2 8.44 13.42 -13.48
CA GLN A 2 8.97 13.91 -12.21
C GLN A 2 8.81 12.80 -11.17
N ASN A 3 9.75 12.71 -10.24
CA ASN A 3 9.72 11.73 -9.15
C ASN A 3 9.66 12.48 -7.81
N ALA A 4 8.62 12.22 -7.03
CA ALA A 4 8.41 12.80 -5.71
C ALA A 4 9.20 12.11 -4.59
N GLN A 5 9.79 10.94 -4.86
CA GLN A 5 10.57 10.15 -3.90
C GLN A 5 9.79 9.75 -2.64
N GLY A 6 8.47 9.52 -2.78
CA GLY A 6 7.58 9.20 -1.67
C GLY A 6 7.11 10.39 -0.84
N GLU A 7 7.61 11.60 -1.10
CA GLU A 7 7.32 12.78 -0.29
C GLU A 7 6.07 13.52 -0.77
N GLN A 8 5.07 13.66 0.10
CA GLN A 8 3.80 14.33 -0.22
C GLN A 8 4.00 15.81 -0.64
N ALA A 9 4.90 16.54 0.01
CA ALA A 9 5.20 17.91 -0.35
C ALA A 9 5.77 18.04 -1.77
N ASN A 10 6.59 17.07 -2.19
CA ASN A 10 7.11 17.00 -3.54
C ASN A 10 5.99 16.68 -4.55
N CYS A 11 5.08 15.75 -4.23
CA CYS A 11 3.90 15.45 -5.06
C CYS A 11 3.09 16.73 -5.31
N SER A 12 2.80 17.49 -4.27
CA SER A 12 2.03 18.74 -4.37
C SER A 12 2.73 19.80 -5.22
N SER A 13 4.04 19.97 -5.04
CA SER A 13 4.86 20.89 -5.85
C SER A 13 4.89 20.49 -7.33
N ILE A 14 5.07 19.21 -7.62
CA ILE A 14 5.10 18.66 -8.98
C ILE A 14 3.73 18.85 -9.65
N ALA A 15 2.63 18.49 -8.98
CA ALA A 15 1.28 18.62 -9.50
C ALA A 15 0.96 20.10 -9.84
N THR A 16 1.29 21.03 -8.93
CA THR A 16 1.13 22.46 -9.14
C THR A 16 1.94 22.95 -10.37
N THR A 17 3.15 22.43 -10.54
CA THR A 17 4.01 22.76 -11.69
C THR A 17 3.37 22.27 -12.99
N PHE A 18 2.81 21.06 -13.01
CA PHE A 18 2.15 20.53 -14.21
C PHE A 18 0.90 21.34 -14.58
N VAL A 19 0.12 21.74 -13.60
CA VAL A 19 -1.06 22.62 -13.83
C VAL A 19 -0.62 23.98 -14.39
N SER A 20 0.41 24.60 -13.80
CA SER A 20 0.93 25.92 -14.24
C SER A 20 1.49 25.88 -15.67
N ASN A 21 2.02 24.73 -16.09
CA ASN A 21 2.53 24.53 -17.46
C ASN A 21 1.42 24.14 -18.46
N ASN A 22 0.16 24.05 -18.03
CA ASN A 22 -0.99 23.71 -18.86
C ASN A 22 -0.81 22.37 -19.63
N TYR A 23 -0.34 21.32 -18.95
CA TYR A 23 -0.30 20.00 -19.57
C TYR A 23 -1.71 19.48 -19.88
N ASP A 24 -1.86 18.72 -20.96
CA ASP A 24 -3.16 18.20 -21.41
C ASP A 24 -3.66 17.00 -20.58
N LEU A 25 -2.75 16.30 -19.89
CA LEU A 25 -3.03 15.12 -19.09
C LEU A 25 -1.96 14.98 -18.00
N ILE A 26 -2.37 14.56 -16.81
CA ILE A 26 -1.47 14.16 -15.73
C ILE A 26 -1.63 12.65 -15.51
N LEU A 27 -0.53 11.90 -15.62
CA LEU A 27 -0.46 10.51 -15.16
C LEU A 27 0.08 10.49 -13.73
N ALA A 28 -0.77 10.11 -12.79
CA ALA A 28 -0.44 10.01 -11.36
C ALA A 28 -0.19 8.54 -10.98
N ASN A 29 1.05 8.23 -10.59
CA ASN A 29 1.44 6.91 -10.15
C ASN A 29 1.52 6.85 -8.63
N ALA A 30 0.73 6.02 -8.00
CA ALA A 30 0.48 5.85 -6.57
C ALA A 30 -0.56 6.83 -5.97
N THR A 31 -1.12 6.43 -4.83
CA THR A 31 -2.20 7.14 -4.11
C THR A 31 -1.84 8.58 -3.79
N THR A 32 -0.67 8.84 -3.22
CA THR A 32 -0.23 10.20 -2.85
C THR A 32 -0.10 11.12 -4.07
N ALA A 33 0.39 10.60 -5.19
CA ALA A 33 0.49 11.38 -6.44
C ALA A 33 -0.90 11.68 -7.02
N LEU A 34 -1.85 10.74 -6.91
CA LEU A 34 -3.25 10.94 -7.31
C LEU A 34 -3.90 12.03 -6.45
N GLN A 35 -3.78 11.95 -5.13
CA GLN A 35 -4.31 12.95 -4.19
C GLN A 35 -3.78 14.34 -4.46
N ALA A 36 -2.47 14.49 -4.65
CA ALA A 36 -1.85 15.76 -4.98
C ALA A 36 -2.35 16.32 -6.31
N SER A 37 -2.53 15.47 -7.33
CA SER A 37 -3.06 15.87 -8.63
C SER A 37 -4.53 16.28 -8.54
N ALA A 38 -5.34 15.54 -7.80
CA ALA A 38 -6.75 15.84 -7.55
C ALA A 38 -6.95 17.18 -6.84
N ALA A 39 -6.07 17.50 -5.89
CA ALA A 39 -6.08 18.77 -5.18
C ALA A 39 -5.63 19.95 -6.07
N ALA A 40 -4.74 19.70 -7.03
CA ALA A 40 -4.16 20.74 -7.87
C ALA A 40 -5.06 21.16 -9.05
N THR A 41 -5.92 20.28 -9.56
CA THR A 41 -6.77 20.57 -10.74
C THR A 41 -8.10 19.84 -10.72
N SER A 42 -9.15 20.54 -11.16
CA SER A 42 -10.47 19.97 -11.45
C SER A 42 -10.79 19.93 -12.94
N THR A 43 -9.87 20.34 -13.81
CA THR A 43 -10.11 20.51 -15.26
C THR A 43 -9.16 19.71 -16.12
N ILE A 44 -7.88 19.61 -15.76
CA ILE A 44 -6.93 18.74 -16.48
C ILE A 44 -7.27 17.29 -16.15
N PRO A 45 -7.47 16.41 -17.15
CA PRO A 45 -7.67 15.00 -16.89
C PRO A 45 -6.51 14.40 -16.10
N VAL A 46 -6.84 13.59 -15.08
CA VAL A 46 -5.86 12.85 -14.29
C VAL A 46 -6.12 11.36 -14.47
N LEU A 47 -5.09 10.64 -14.88
CA LEU A 47 -5.11 9.20 -15.01
C LEU A 47 -4.26 8.58 -13.89
N GLY A 48 -4.91 7.85 -12.99
CA GLY A 48 -4.24 7.15 -11.90
C GLY A 48 -3.77 5.75 -12.31
N THR A 49 -2.65 5.33 -11.77
CA THR A 49 -2.20 3.93 -11.80
C THR A 49 -1.52 3.60 -10.48
N SER A 50 -1.47 2.34 -10.11
CA SER A 50 -0.94 1.91 -8.80
C SER A 50 -1.64 2.64 -7.63
N VAL A 51 -2.96 2.72 -7.72
CA VAL A 51 -3.83 3.32 -6.71
C VAL A 51 -4.70 2.21 -6.13
N THR A 52 -4.59 1.96 -4.85
CA THR A 52 -5.24 0.84 -4.18
C THR A 52 -6.75 0.99 -4.19
N ASP A 53 -7.26 2.09 -3.63
CA ASP A 53 -8.69 2.37 -3.55
C ASP A 53 -8.98 3.85 -3.86
N TYR A 54 -9.75 4.09 -4.92
CA TYR A 54 -10.09 5.45 -5.38
C TYR A 54 -11.08 6.16 -4.45
N ALA A 55 -11.97 5.41 -3.79
CA ALA A 55 -12.92 5.99 -2.86
C ALA A 55 -12.17 6.60 -1.66
N THR A 56 -11.30 5.82 -1.03
CA THR A 56 -10.44 6.25 0.07
C THR A 56 -9.47 7.36 -0.37
N ALA A 57 -8.82 7.20 -1.54
CA ALA A 57 -7.85 8.18 -2.03
C ALA A 57 -8.46 9.57 -2.28
N LEU A 58 -9.73 9.63 -2.69
CA LEU A 58 -10.42 10.85 -3.11
C LEU A 58 -11.51 11.31 -2.14
N ASP A 59 -11.64 10.64 -0.98
CA ASP A 59 -12.63 10.93 0.06
C ASP A 59 -14.06 10.91 -0.50
N ILE A 60 -14.44 9.77 -1.11
CA ILE A 60 -15.76 9.56 -1.74
C ILE A 60 -16.56 8.58 -0.90
N ASP A 61 -17.54 9.08 -0.12
CA ASP A 61 -18.39 8.26 0.74
C ASP A 61 -19.32 7.33 -0.04
N ASP A 62 -19.97 7.85 -1.10
CA ASP A 62 -20.94 7.13 -1.90
C ASP A 62 -20.31 6.58 -3.20
N TRP A 63 -19.43 5.58 -3.07
CA TRP A 63 -18.73 4.99 -4.22
C TRP A 63 -19.68 4.22 -5.14
N THR A 64 -19.75 4.65 -6.39
CA THR A 64 -20.60 4.05 -7.43
C THR A 64 -19.82 3.35 -8.56
N GLY A 65 -18.51 3.17 -8.39
CA GLY A 65 -17.61 2.69 -9.44
C GLY A 65 -17.06 3.80 -10.35
N ALA A 66 -17.36 5.06 -10.02
CA ALA A 66 -16.88 6.23 -10.77
C ALA A 66 -16.50 7.35 -9.79
N THR A 67 -15.44 8.08 -10.11
CA THR A 67 -14.97 9.18 -9.25
C THR A 67 -15.88 10.40 -9.29
N GLY A 68 -16.67 10.56 -10.35
CA GLY A 68 -17.49 11.76 -10.56
C GLY A 68 -16.67 13.05 -10.80
N LYS A 69 -15.36 12.91 -11.03
CA LYS A 69 -14.37 14.00 -11.20
C LYS A 69 -13.64 13.83 -12.55
N ASN A 70 -12.69 14.71 -12.81
CA ASN A 70 -11.75 14.64 -13.96
C ASN A 70 -10.68 13.54 -13.79
N ILE A 71 -10.99 12.48 -13.06
CA ILE A 71 -10.05 11.42 -12.65
C ILE A 71 -10.58 10.07 -13.08
N SER A 72 -9.72 9.23 -13.63
CA SER A 72 -9.94 7.82 -13.93
C SER A 72 -8.63 7.06 -13.74
N GLY A 73 -8.65 5.73 -13.89
CA GLY A 73 -7.41 4.95 -13.82
C GLY A 73 -7.60 3.47 -13.53
N THR A 74 -6.51 2.84 -13.11
CA THR A 74 -6.45 1.42 -12.75
C THR A 74 -6.16 1.26 -11.26
N SER A 75 -6.75 0.23 -10.63
CA SER A 75 -6.48 -0.12 -9.23
C SER A 75 -5.42 -1.20 -9.12
N ASP A 76 -4.63 -1.16 -8.06
CA ASP A 76 -3.67 -2.19 -7.67
C ASP A 76 -4.09 -2.96 -6.41
N LEU A 77 -5.36 -2.84 -6.01
CA LEU A 77 -5.87 -3.62 -4.88
C LEU A 77 -5.79 -5.12 -5.20
N ALA A 78 -4.91 -5.80 -4.48
CA ALA A 78 -4.79 -7.25 -4.53
C ALA A 78 -5.99 -7.91 -3.80
N PRO A 79 -6.29 -9.19 -4.06
CA PRO A 79 -7.36 -9.90 -3.37
C PRO A 79 -6.96 -10.21 -1.92
N LEU A 80 -7.32 -9.33 -0.99
CA LEU A 80 -6.92 -9.39 0.41
C LEU A 80 -7.46 -10.63 1.13
N ASP A 81 -8.67 -11.06 0.78
CA ASP A 81 -9.28 -12.31 1.22
C ASP A 81 -8.40 -13.53 0.88
N GLN A 82 -7.94 -13.61 -0.37
CA GLN A 82 -7.08 -14.70 -0.81
C GLN A 82 -5.64 -14.59 -0.25
N GLN A 83 -5.18 -13.39 0.08
CA GLN A 83 -3.91 -13.20 0.78
C GLN A 83 -3.99 -13.72 2.22
N GLU A 84 -5.14 -13.52 2.86
CA GLU A 84 -5.43 -14.08 4.19
C GLU A 84 -5.54 -15.59 4.12
N ASP A 85 -6.34 -16.15 3.20
CA ASP A 85 -6.43 -17.58 2.94
C ASP A 85 -5.03 -18.22 2.76
N MET A 86 -4.15 -17.56 1.97
CA MET A 86 -2.77 -18.01 1.76
C MET A 86 -1.95 -17.99 3.06
N LEU A 87 -2.12 -16.95 3.90
CA LEU A 87 -1.44 -16.88 5.21
C LEU A 87 -1.84 -18.06 6.08
N VAL A 88 -3.13 -18.35 6.18
CA VAL A 88 -3.69 -19.45 6.99
C VAL A 88 -3.23 -20.82 6.45
N GLU A 89 -3.21 -20.99 5.12
CA GLU A 89 -2.75 -22.25 4.51
C GLU A 89 -1.26 -22.50 4.78
N LEU A 90 -0.42 -21.47 4.67
CA LEU A 90 1.02 -21.59 4.86
C LEU A 90 1.43 -21.69 6.34
N PHE A 91 0.67 -21.05 7.23
CA PHE A 91 0.95 -20.97 8.67
C PHE A 91 -0.27 -21.37 9.51
N PRO A 92 -0.76 -22.63 9.41
CA PRO A 92 -2.00 -23.08 10.07
C PRO A 92 -1.93 -23.04 11.60
N ASP A 93 -0.75 -22.97 12.17
CA ASP A 93 -0.54 -22.88 13.61
C ASP A 93 -0.38 -21.44 14.12
N ALA A 94 -0.35 -20.45 13.24
CA ALA A 94 -0.28 -19.03 13.61
C ALA A 94 -1.54 -18.61 14.39
N ARG A 95 -1.35 -17.91 15.49
CA ARG A 95 -2.43 -17.42 16.37
C ARG A 95 -2.41 -15.92 16.52
N ASN A 96 -1.27 -15.31 16.29
CA ASN A 96 -1.05 -13.87 16.44
C ASN A 96 -0.40 -13.33 15.17
N VAL A 97 -1.16 -12.58 14.39
CA VAL A 97 -0.69 -11.94 13.16
C VAL A 97 -0.33 -10.49 13.43
N GLY A 98 0.86 -10.06 13.02
CA GLY A 98 1.24 -8.64 12.99
C GLY A 98 0.89 -8.02 11.65
N ILE A 99 0.15 -6.91 11.62
CA ILE A 99 -0.06 -6.13 10.40
C ILE A 99 0.88 -4.93 10.46
N LEU A 100 1.91 -4.92 9.63
CA LEU A 100 2.98 -3.91 9.64
C LEU A 100 2.84 -2.96 8.45
N TYR A 101 2.68 -1.66 8.71
CA TYR A 101 2.48 -0.67 7.65
C TYR A 101 2.81 0.76 8.06
N CYS A 102 2.91 1.67 7.07
CA CYS A 102 3.06 3.11 7.29
C CYS A 102 1.70 3.78 7.47
N SER A 103 1.48 4.37 8.66
CA SER A 103 0.23 5.06 8.99
C SER A 103 0.01 6.37 8.21
N ALA A 104 1.05 6.90 7.57
CA ALA A 104 0.94 8.07 6.70
C ALA A 104 0.43 7.74 5.28
N GLU A 105 0.29 6.45 4.95
CA GLU A 105 -0.18 5.99 3.64
C GLU A 105 -1.64 5.51 3.71
N PRO A 106 -2.62 6.25 3.16
CA PRO A 106 -4.04 5.88 3.20
C PRO A 106 -4.33 4.51 2.55
N ASN A 107 -3.61 4.15 1.49
CA ASN A 107 -3.68 2.82 0.85
C ASN A 107 -3.32 1.69 1.82
N SER A 108 -2.30 1.89 2.65
CA SER A 108 -1.85 0.90 3.62
C SER A 108 -2.84 0.76 4.78
N VAL A 109 -3.35 1.88 5.29
CA VAL A 109 -4.40 1.92 6.33
C VAL A 109 -5.66 1.17 5.85
N TYR A 110 -6.12 1.45 4.61
CA TYR A 110 -7.26 0.76 4.02
C TYR A 110 -7.06 -0.76 3.99
N GLN A 111 -5.94 -1.21 3.42
CA GLN A 111 -5.65 -2.63 3.29
C GLN A 111 -5.49 -3.32 4.66
N ALA A 112 -4.81 -2.68 5.62
CA ALA A 112 -4.65 -3.20 6.97
C ALA A 112 -6.01 -3.39 7.66
N THR A 113 -6.91 -2.41 7.51
CA THR A 113 -8.27 -2.48 8.06
C THR A 113 -9.09 -3.60 7.44
N GLU A 114 -9.05 -3.76 6.11
CA GLU A 114 -9.80 -4.82 5.43
C GLU A 114 -9.21 -6.20 5.73
N PHE A 115 -7.88 -6.34 5.72
CA PHE A 115 -7.21 -7.59 6.05
C PHE A 115 -7.49 -8.03 7.49
N GLY A 116 -7.52 -7.08 8.44
CA GLY A 116 -7.89 -7.36 9.83
C GLY A 116 -9.30 -7.93 9.98
N LYS A 117 -10.26 -7.52 9.13
CA LYS A 117 -11.62 -8.07 9.15
C LYS A 117 -11.64 -9.56 8.75
N TYR A 118 -10.85 -9.96 7.74
CA TYR A 118 -10.74 -11.37 7.34
C TYR A 118 -10.13 -12.21 8.47
N LEU A 119 -9.08 -11.73 9.13
CA LEU A 119 -8.50 -12.38 10.31
C LEU A 119 -9.52 -12.51 11.46
N ASP A 120 -10.36 -11.49 11.67
CA ASP A 120 -11.43 -11.52 12.67
C ASP A 120 -12.50 -12.57 12.33
N GLU A 121 -12.88 -12.70 11.05
CA GLU A 121 -13.84 -13.69 10.56
C GLU A 121 -13.35 -15.12 10.82
N ASP A 122 -12.03 -15.36 10.69
CA ASP A 122 -11.39 -16.65 10.95
C ASP A 122 -10.99 -16.85 12.42
N GLY A 123 -11.24 -15.84 13.26
CA GLY A 123 -10.95 -15.87 14.69
C GLY A 123 -9.46 -15.85 15.02
N ILE A 124 -8.64 -15.27 14.14
CA ILE A 124 -7.20 -15.13 14.30
C ILE A 124 -6.91 -13.79 15.00
N SER A 125 -6.17 -13.86 16.12
CA SER A 125 -5.76 -12.64 16.82
C SER A 125 -4.76 -11.84 15.97
N HIS A 126 -4.98 -10.54 15.86
CA HIS A 126 -4.06 -9.68 15.15
C HIS A 126 -3.78 -8.37 15.89
N LYS A 127 -2.65 -7.74 15.54
CA LYS A 127 -2.25 -6.44 16.08
C LYS A 127 -1.57 -5.61 15.00
N GLU A 128 -1.94 -4.34 14.93
CA GLU A 128 -1.32 -3.39 14.04
C GLU A 128 0.01 -2.87 14.61
N TYR A 129 1.04 -2.84 13.75
CA TYR A 129 2.35 -2.26 14.01
C TYR A 129 2.61 -1.17 12.99
N THR A 130 2.45 0.07 13.41
CA THR A 130 2.52 1.21 12.51
C THR A 130 3.82 1.98 12.64
N VAL A 131 4.36 2.42 11.51
CA VAL A 131 5.44 3.40 11.44
C VAL A 131 4.90 4.73 10.92
N ALA A 132 5.45 5.84 11.39
CA ALA A 132 5.13 7.15 10.82
C ALA A 132 5.96 7.43 9.56
N ASP A 133 7.20 6.96 9.54
CA ASP A 133 8.15 7.04 8.43
C ASP A 133 9.21 5.92 8.56
N SER A 134 10.19 5.92 7.65
CA SER A 134 11.23 4.88 7.61
C SER A 134 12.16 4.83 8.84
N ASN A 135 12.24 5.90 9.64
CA ASN A 135 13.12 5.94 10.82
C ASN A 135 12.60 5.03 11.95
N ASP A 136 11.30 4.79 12.00
CA ASP A 136 10.66 3.99 13.04
C ASP A 136 10.68 2.48 12.76
N ILE A 137 10.97 2.07 11.50
CA ILE A 137 10.86 0.67 11.05
C ILE A 137 11.58 -0.30 11.98
N ALA A 138 12.86 -0.05 12.25
CA ALA A 138 13.66 -0.99 13.04
C ALA A 138 13.08 -1.22 14.45
N SER A 139 12.64 -0.17 15.11
CA SER A 139 12.09 -0.26 16.48
C SER A 139 10.72 -0.96 16.49
N VAL A 140 9.86 -0.66 15.51
CA VAL A 140 8.52 -1.25 15.41
C VAL A 140 8.62 -2.74 15.04
N VAL A 141 9.47 -3.10 14.06
CA VAL A 141 9.68 -4.50 13.67
C VAL A 141 10.29 -5.29 14.82
N GLN A 142 11.26 -4.72 15.56
CA GLN A 142 11.84 -5.40 16.74
C GLN A 142 10.79 -5.69 17.81
N ASN A 143 9.82 -4.82 17.99
CA ASN A 143 8.69 -5.05 18.90
C ASN A 143 7.77 -6.16 18.33
N ALA A 144 7.41 -6.07 17.04
CA ALA A 144 6.52 -7.04 16.40
C ALA A 144 7.03 -8.48 16.50
N VAL A 145 8.30 -8.74 16.17
CA VAL A 145 8.86 -10.09 16.17
C VAL A 145 8.88 -10.76 17.54
N SER A 146 8.70 -10.02 18.61
CA SER A 146 8.61 -10.57 19.98
C SER A 146 7.21 -11.01 20.38
N GLU A 147 6.19 -10.66 19.61
CA GLU A 147 4.78 -10.81 20.00
C GLU A 147 3.95 -11.62 18.99
N VAL A 148 4.45 -11.85 17.77
CA VAL A 148 3.65 -12.43 16.68
C VAL A 148 4.27 -13.71 16.11
N ASP A 149 3.44 -14.51 15.44
CA ASP A 149 3.83 -15.76 14.78
C ASP A 149 4.16 -15.53 13.29
N VAL A 150 3.51 -14.55 12.66
CA VAL A 150 3.66 -14.15 11.26
C VAL A 150 3.36 -12.67 11.12
N ILE A 151 4.00 -12.00 10.15
CA ILE A 151 3.73 -10.60 9.80
C ILE A 151 3.08 -10.54 8.42
N TYR A 152 2.04 -9.73 8.28
CA TYR A 152 1.50 -9.28 7.00
C TYR A 152 1.94 -7.83 6.73
N ILE A 153 2.45 -7.56 5.53
CA ILE A 153 2.77 -6.21 5.06
C ILE A 153 1.94 -5.94 3.81
N PRO A 154 0.97 -5.01 3.84
CA PRO A 154 0.17 -4.65 2.67
C PRO A 154 1.02 -3.99 1.57
N THR A 155 0.41 -3.61 0.46
CA THR A 155 1.03 -2.73 -0.54
C THR A 155 1.33 -1.38 0.09
N ASP A 156 2.61 -1.13 0.40
CA ASP A 156 3.09 0.01 1.19
C ASP A 156 4.42 0.51 0.61
N ASN A 157 4.45 1.78 0.20
CA ASN A 157 5.62 2.36 -0.47
C ASN A 157 6.81 2.54 0.48
N THR A 158 6.54 2.86 1.75
CA THR A 158 7.56 3.01 2.78
C THR A 158 8.21 1.68 3.09
N MET A 159 7.41 0.61 3.26
CA MET A 159 7.92 -0.74 3.48
C MET A 159 8.67 -1.27 2.25
N ALA A 160 8.13 -1.07 1.04
CA ALA A 160 8.77 -1.50 -0.22
C ALA A 160 10.15 -0.86 -0.41
N GLY A 161 10.32 0.40 0.00
CA GLY A 161 11.60 1.10 -0.04
C GLY A 161 12.60 0.69 1.05
N ASN A 162 12.18 -0.12 2.04
CA ASN A 162 12.97 -0.43 3.24
C ASN A 162 12.96 -1.91 3.63
N THR A 163 12.74 -2.80 2.69
CA THR A 163 12.63 -4.25 2.92
C THR A 163 13.87 -4.85 3.59
N GLU A 164 15.07 -4.35 3.27
CA GLU A 164 16.31 -4.80 3.92
C GLU A 164 16.31 -4.52 5.43
N ALA A 165 15.78 -3.37 5.86
CA ALA A 165 15.70 -3.05 7.28
C ALA A 165 14.74 -3.99 8.03
N VAL A 166 13.65 -4.40 7.38
CA VAL A 166 12.69 -5.38 7.90
C VAL A 166 13.33 -6.78 7.95
N ASP A 167 13.91 -7.25 6.85
CA ASP A 167 14.52 -8.58 6.71
C ASP A 167 15.64 -8.82 7.72
N ASN A 168 16.48 -7.81 7.96
CA ASN A 168 17.58 -7.90 8.93
C ASN A 168 17.11 -8.18 10.38
N ILE A 169 15.84 -7.97 10.68
CA ILE A 169 15.24 -8.24 12.00
C ILE A 169 14.39 -9.51 11.98
N THR A 170 13.51 -9.65 10.98
CA THR A 170 12.54 -10.75 10.93
C THR A 170 13.20 -12.09 10.60
N ARG A 171 14.17 -12.11 9.67
CA ARG A 171 14.87 -13.34 9.29
C ARG A 171 15.65 -13.98 10.46
N PRO A 172 16.48 -13.26 11.24
CA PRO A 172 17.13 -13.85 12.43
C PRO A 172 16.15 -14.26 13.52
N ALA A 173 15.00 -13.57 13.63
CA ALA A 173 13.94 -13.91 14.58
C ALA A 173 13.14 -15.14 14.15
N GLY A 174 13.23 -15.56 12.87
CA GLY A 174 12.48 -16.68 12.31
C GLY A 174 11.00 -16.34 12.12
N ILE A 175 10.61 -15.05 12.04
CA ILE A 175 9.23 -14.63 11.83
C ILE A 175 9.00 -14.44 10.32
N PRO A 176 8.12 -15.27 9.70
CA PRO A 176 7.82 -15.15 8.28
C PRO A 176 6.97 -13.93 7.97
N ILE A 177 7.08 -13.45 6.72
CA ILE A 177 6.31 -12.32 6.22
C ILE A 177 5.49 -12.76 5.01
N ILE A 178 4.17 -12.55 5.05
CA ILE A 178 3.29 -12.53 3.88
C ILE A 178 3.23 -11.11 3.37
N ALA A 179 3.54 -10.93 2.09
CA ALA A 179 3.63 -9.62 1.47
C ALA A 179 2.44 -9.33 0.56
N GLY A 180 1.95 -8.11 0.59
CA GLY A 180 0.85 -7.62 -0.25
C GLY A 180 1.24 -7.45 -1.72
N GLU A 181 2.56 -7.38 -2.03
CA GLU A 181 3.03 -7.21 -3.39
C GLU A 181 4.44 -7.83 -3.60
N GLU A 182 4.83 -7.96 -4.89
CA GLU A 182 6.01 -8.70 -5.31
C GLU A 182 7.34 -8.06 -4.85
N GLY A 183 7.44 -6.73 -4.82
CA GLY A 183 8.65 -6.02 -4.43
C GLY A 183 8.98 -6.24 -2.95
N ILE A 184 7.98 -6.12 -2.07
CA ILE A 184 8.12 -6.43 -0.64
C ILE A 184 8.46 -7.90 -0.45
N CYS A 185 7.77 -8.80 -1.19
CA CYS A 185 8.01 -10.23 -1.09
C CYS A 185 9.45 -10.59 -1.46
N SER A 186 9.97 -10.05 -2.57
CA SER A 186 11.34 -10.33 -3.01
C SER A 186 12.41 -9.81 -2.04
N GLY A 187 12.10 -8.78 -1.26
CA GLY A 187 13.01 -8.16 -0.32
C GLY A 187 13.00 -8.79 1.09
N CYS A 188 11.84 -9.18 1.59
CA CYS A 188 11.71 -9.68 2.96
C CYS A 188 10.58 -10.73 3.15
N GLY A 189 9.76 -11.01 2.15
CA GLY A 189 8.64 -11.92 2.26
C GLY A 189 8.97 -13.37 1.94
N VAL A 190 8.07 -14.28 2.35
CA VAL A 190 8.14 -15.71 1.99
C VAL A 190 7.13 -16.07 0.90
N ALA A 191 6.01 -15.35 0.83
CA ALA A 191 4.98 -15.52 -0.19
C ALA A 191 4.20 -14.22 -0.42
N THR A 192 3.58 -14.14 -1.60
CA THR A 192 2.67 -13.06 -1.98
C THR A 192 1.66 -13.57 -3.00
N LEU A 193 0.46 -13.02 -2.96
CA LEU A 193 -0.51 -13.08 -4.05
C LEU A 193 -0.65 -11.66 -4.61
N SER A 194 0.19 -11.31 -5.56
CA SER A 194 0.37 -9.96 -6.07
C SER A 194 -0.40 -9.73 -7.38
N ILE A 195 -0.47 -8.48 -7.77
CA ILE A 195 -0.94 -8.03 -9.09
C ILE A 195 0.26 -7.71 -9.99
N SER A 196 0.03 -7.63 -11.30
CA SER A 196 1.06 -7.22 -12.25
C SER A 196 1.05 -5.70 -12.43
N TYR A 197 2.05 -5.01 -11.87
CA TYR A 197 2.22 -3.57 -12.06
C TYR A 197 2.45 -3.18 -13.53
N TYR A 198 3.07 -4.07 -14.32
CA TYR A 198 3.20 -3.88 -15.75
C TYR A 198 1.83 -3.83 -16.43
N ASP A 199 0.95 -4.79 -16.11
CA ASP A 199 -0.37 -4.89 -16.77
C ASP A 199 -1.29 -3.73 -16.41
N ILE A 200 -1.30 -3.30 -15.14
CA ILE A 200 -2.11 -2.14 -14.74
C ILE A 200 -1.59 -0.84 -15.36
N GLY A 201 -0.27 -0.66 -15.44
CA GLY A 201 0.33 0.46 -16.15
C GLY A 201 0.04 0.45 -17.65
N TYR A 202 0.10 -0.72 -18.29
CA TYR A 202 -0.26 -0.90 -19.69
C TYR A 202 -1.73 -0.56 -19.96
N LYS A 203 -2.63 -1.00 -19.07
CA LYS A 203 -4.06 -0.67 -19.18
C LYS A 203 -4.35 0.81 -18.93
N ALA A 204 -3.62 1.46 -18.05
CA ALA A 204 -3.74 2.89 -17.81
C ALA A 204 -3.33 3.72 -19.03
N GLY A 205 -2.25 3.34 -19.72
CA GLY A 205 -1.77 4.01 -20.95
C GLY A 205 -2.62 3.76 -22.17
#